data_b13e32ef56d409fbd37c1802f550d3e7
#
_entry.id   b13e32ef56d409fbd37c1802f550d3e7
#
_cell.length_a   1.000
_cell.length_b   1.000
_cell.length_c   1.000
_cell.angle_alpha   90.00
_cell.angle_beta   90.00
_cell.angle_gamma   90.00
#
_symmetry.space_group_name_H-M   'P 1'
#
loop_
_entity.id
_entity.type
_entity.pdbx_description
1 polymer ?
#
loop_
_entity_poly.entity_id
_entity_poly.type
_entity_poly.pdbx_seq_one_letter_code
_entity_poly.pdbx_strand_id
1 'polypeptide(L)'
;MYKRQAPDAATYGIWVPGIPKLIENGLNQINCADWLQGLILEGIVAGVGAVLGFVPQMLVLFILLAFLESCGYMARIAFVLDRIFRKFGLSGKSFIPMLVGTGCGVPGIMASRTIENERDRRMTIMTTTFIPCGAKQPFIAMIAGAIFGGSPWIATSAYFIGMAAIVVSGIMLKKTKMFSGDPAPFVMELPAYHLPTVGNLLRSMWERGWSFIKKAGTIILLSTIFVWFTTYFGFVDGTFRMLGEDEIGNSILAAIGNGLAWIFAPLGWGNWQATVASITGLVAKENIVGTMGILYPGGWTEIGAAFTGLSGFSFLLFNLLCAPCFAAMGAIKREMNNIKWFWFAIGYQCVFAYVIAFMVFQFGSIFAGGLNVIGLIFAVAVFAFMIYMLVRPYKEATTLKVKPAKK
;
A
#
# COMPACT_ATOMS: atom_id res chain seq x y z
N MET A 1 -19.32 9.91 11.54
CA MET A 1 -19.12 8.46 11.37
C MET A 1 -19.35 7.66 12.66
N TYR A 2 -18.95 8.14 13.82
CA TYR A 2 -19.19 7.44 15.10
C TYR A 2 -20.66 7.44 15.59
N LYS A 3 -21.49 8.38 15.16
CA LYS A 3 -22.92 8.43 15.55
C LYS A 3 -23.81 7.36 14.92
N ARG A 4 -23.38 6.69 13.83
CA ARG A 4 -24.21 5.70 13.09
C ARG A 4 -23.91 4.24 13.40
N GLN A 5 -22.92 3.95 14.25
CA GLN A 5 -22.53 2.56 14.57
C GLN A 5 -22.56 2.22 16.05
N ALA A 6 -23.30 2.96 16.87
CA ALA A 6 -23.59 2.50 18.20
C ALA A 6 -24.51 1.27 18.09
N PRO A 7 -24.06 0.04 18.41
CA PRO A 7 -24.93 -1.11 18.43
C PRO A 7 -26.07 -0.85 19.43
N ASP A 8 -27.28 -1.22 19.08
CA ASP A 8 -28.43 -1.10 19.97
C ASP A 8 -28.12 -1.78 21.29
N ALA A 9 -28.28 -1.05 22.39
CA ALA A 9 -28.01 -1.56 23.74
C ALA A 9 -28.81 -2.85 24.06
N ALA A 10 -29.94 -3.05 23.38
CA ALA A 10 -30.75 -4.26 23.46
C ALA A 10 -30.05 -5.50 22.88
N THR A 11 -29.12 -5.32 21.92
CA THR A 11 -28.45 -6.43 21.24
C THR A 11 -27.11 -6.78 21.90
N TYR A 12 -26.39 -5.80 22.46
CA TYR A 12 -25.02 -5.99 22.97
C TYR A 12 -24.82 -5.63 24.45
N GLY A 13 -25.87 -5.29 25.18
CA GLY A 13 -25.79 -4.91 26.60
C GLY A 13 -25.41 -3.45 26.84
N ILE A 14 -24.87 -3.13 28.01
CA ILE A 14 -24.48 -1.74 28.37
C ILE A 14 -23.34 -1.27 27.51
N TRP A 15 -23.55 -0.23 26.68
CA TRP A 15 -22.54 0.37 25.85
C TRP A 15 -21.61 1.28 26.67
N VAL A 16 -20.33 0.97 26.69
CA VAL A 16 -19.32 1.81 27.33
C VAL A 16 -18.81 2.83 26.29
N PRO A 17 -18.92 4.15 26.56
CA PRO A 17 -18.45 5.15 25.64
C PRO A 17 -16.94 5.01 25.39
N GLY A 18 -16.54 4.95 24.14
CA GLY A 18 -15.14 4.86 23.76
C GLY A 18 -14.34 6.14 24.12
N ILE A 19 -13.02 6.04 24.14
CA ILE A 19 -12.10 7.15 24.44
C ILE A 19 -12.42 8.42 23.63
N PRO A 20 -12.74 8.36 22.32
CA PRO A 20 -13.11 9.56 21.56
C PRO A 20 -14.32 10.29 22.14
N LYS A 21 -15.34 9.54 22.58
CA LYS A 21 -16.56 10.12 23.16
C LYS A 21 -16.34 10.75 24.54
N LEU A 22 -15.44 10.17 25.33
CA LEU A 22 -15.06 10.77 26.61
C LEU A 22 -14.32 12.09 26.41
N ILE A 23 -13.43 12.16 25.41
CA ILE A 23 -12.71 13.38 25.04
C ILE A 23 -13.68 14.42 24.49
N GLU A 24 -14.60 14.05 23.59
CA GLU A 24 -15.66 14.90 23.05
C GLU A 24 -16.49 15.53 24.17
N ASN A 25 -16.95 14.73 25.12
CA ASN A 25 -17.72 15.22 26.28
C ASN A 25 -16.91 16.19 27.14
N GLY A 26 -15.61 15.91 27.35
CA GLY A 26 -14.71 16.80 28.09
C GLY A 26 -14.48 18.13 27.38
N LEU A 27 -14.29 18.13 26.06
CA LEU A 27 -14.11 19.35 25.25
C LEU A 27 -15.40 20.19 25.22
N ASN A 28 -16.56 19.55 25.14
CA ASN A 28 -17.86 20.23 25.20
C ASN A 28 -18.09 20.93 26.54
N GLN A 29 -17.65 20.34 27.66
CA GLN A 29 -17.74 20.97 28.99
C GLN A 29 -16.87 22.24 29.12
N ILE A 30 -15.76 22.30 28.40
CA ILE A 30 -14.82 23.43 28.42
C ILE A 30 -15.24 24.52 27.41
N ASN A 31 -16.33 24.33 26.64
CA ASN A 31 -16.73 25.22 25.53
C ASN A 31 -15.59 25.50 24.55
N CYS A 32 -14.87 24.47 24.14
CA CYS A 32 -13.76 24.58 23.21
C CYS A 32 -14.24 25.05 21.83
N ALA A 33 -13.45 25.90 21.15
CA ALA A 33 -13.76 26.34 19.79
C ALA A 33 -13.90 25.16 18.83
N ASP A 34 -14.88 25.19 17.92
CA ASP A 34 -15.24 24.06 17.03
C ASP A 34 -14.07 23.58 16.19
N TRP A 35 -13.23 24.48 15.69
CA TRP A 35 -12.05 24.12 14.91
C TRP A 35 -11.01 23.33 15.74
N LEU A 36 -10.85 23.66 17.05
CA LEU A 36 -9.91 22.99 17.93
C LEU A 36 -10.48 21.64 18.36
N GLN A 37 -11.78 21.54 18.54
CA GLN A 37 -12.48 20.28 18.80
C GLN A 37 -12.32 19.31 17.62
N GLY A 38 -12.53 19.78 16.39
CA GLY A 38 -12.31 19.00 15.16
C GLY A 38 -10.85 18.52 15.04
N LEU A 39 -9.87 19.42 15.27
CA LEU A 39 -8.45 19.07 15.24
C LEU A 39 -8.10 17.97 16.27
N ILE A 40 -8.61 18.10 17.49
CA ILE A 40 -8.32 17.11 18.55
C ILE A 40 -8.99 15.77 18.24
N LEU A 41 -10.28 15.76 17.90
CA LEU A 41 -11.04 14.53 17.70
C LEU A 41 -10.68 13.82 16.40
N GLU A 42 -10.69 14.55 15.29
CA GLU A 42 -10.52 13.97 13.95
C GLU A 42 -9.07 13.96 13.47
N GLY A 43 -8.26 14.92 13.90
CA GLY A 43 -6.84 14.95 13.60
C GLY A 43 -6.01 14.06 14.54
N ILE A 44 -6.06 14.36 15.84
CA ILE A 44 -5.15 13.71 16.83
C ILE A 44 -5.73 12.37 17.32
N VAL A 45 -6.95 12.38 17.86
CA VAL A 45 -7.54 11.17 18.46
C VAL A 45 -7.80 10.10 17.42
N ALA A 46 -8.30 10.48 16.24
CA ALA A 46 -8.49 9.54 15.13
C ALA A 46 -7.15 8.99 14.62
N GLY A 47 -6.12 9.85 14.50
CA GLY A 47 -4.78 9.43 14.09
C GLY A 47 -4.11 8.49 15.09
N VAL A 48 -4.17 8.80 16.38
CA VAL A 48 -3.69 7.92 17.45
C VAL A 48 -4.49 6.62 17.51
N GLY A 49 -5.82 6.72 17.35
CA GLY A 49 -6.72 5.56 17.32
C GLY A 49 -6.42 4.61 16.17
N ALA A 50 -6.13 5.14 14.98
CA ALA A 50 -5.71 4.34 13.83
C ALA A 50 -4.41 3.58 14.13
N VAL A 51 -3.40 4.26 14.70
CA VAL A 51 -2.13 3.63 15.10
C VAL A 51 -2.35 2.55 16.15
N LEU A 52 -3.10 2.85 17.24
CA LEU A 52 -3.37 1.90 18.31
C LEU A 52 -4.19 0.70 17.85
N GLY A 53 -5.14 0.90 16.93
CA GLY A 53 -5.93 -0.20 16.35
C GLY A 53 -5.09 -1.17 15.52
N PHE A 54 -4.01 -0.70 14.92
CA PHE A 54 -3.12 -1.49 14.09
C PHE A 54 -1.99 -2.19 14.88
N VAL A 55 -1.60 -1.63 16.03
CA VAL A 55 -0.49 -2.14 16.87
C VAL A 55 -0.69 -3.58 17.32
N PRO A 56 -1.86 -4.03 17.84
CA PRO A 56 -2.04 -5.42 18.26
C PRO A 56 -1.81 -6.42 17.14
N GLN A 57 -2.32 -6.14 15.94
CA GLN A 57 -2.11 -6.96 14.76
C GLN A 57 -0.62 -7.06 14.39
N MET A 58 0.12 -5.94 14.50
CA MET A 58 1.55 -5.90 14.23
C MET A 58 2.36 -6.66 15.28
N LEU A 59 1.99 -6.58 16.56
CA LEU A 59 2.66 -7.33 17.61
C LEU A 59 2.52 -8.84 17.42
N VAL A 60 1.31 -9.32 17.07
CA VAL A 60 1.08 -10.72 16.73
C VAL A 60 1.92 -11.14 15.53
N LEU A 61 1.97 -10.32 14.48
CA LEU A 61 2.82 -10.57 13.32
C LEU A 61 4.29 -10.69 13.72
N PHE A 62 4.81 -9.78 14.55
CA PHE A 62 6.21 -9.80 15.00
C PHE A 62 6.54 -11.00 15.88
N ILE A 63 5.62 -11.46 16.72
CA ILE A 63 5.81 -12.71 17.49
C ILE A 63 5.95 -13.91 16.55
N LEU A 64 5.03 -14.05 15.60
CA LEU A 64 5.05 -15.15 14.65
C LEU A 64 6.29 -15.13 13.76
N LEU A 65 6.68 -13.95 13.28
CA LEU A 65 7.91 -13.79 12.52
C LEU A 65 9.16 -14.12 13.35
N ALA A 66 9.26 -13.61 14.57
CA ALA A 66 10.36 -13.90 15.46
C ALA A 66 10.46 -15.41 15.78
N PHE A 67 9.31 -16.08 15.94
CA PHE A 67 9.26 -17.52 16.11
C PHE A 67 9.80 -18.27 14.88
N LEU A 68 9.27 -17.99 13.69
CA LEU A 68 9.67 -18.63 12.43
C LEU A 68 11.14 -18.36 12.07
N GLU A 69 11.64 -17.16 12.37
CA GLU A 69 13.03 -16.78 12.18
C GLU A 69 13.95 -17.54 13.15
N SER A 70 13.59 -17.53 14.42
CA SER A 70 14.39 -18.14 15.48
C SER A 70 14.45 -19.65 15.40
N CYS A 71 13.37 -20.34 14.98
CA CYS A 71 13.38 -21.80 14.84
C CYS A 71 14.13 -22.29 13.60
N GLY A 72 14.62 -21.40 12.72
CA GLY A 72 15.34 -21.75 11.49
C GLY A 72 14.45 -22.18 10.32
N TYR A 73 13.11 -22.03 10.43
CA TYR A 73 12.16 -22.42 9.39
C TYR A 73 12.26 -21.54 8.14
N MET A 74 12.46 -20.23 8.33
CA MET A 74 12.55 -19.25 7.23
C MET A 74 13.73 -19.54 6.29
N ALA A 75 14.88 -19.96 6.82
CA ALA A 75 16.04 -20.31 6.02
C ALA A 75 15.77 -21.51 5.09
N ARG A 76 15.04 -22.51 5.57
CA ARG A 76 14.70 -23.72 4.79
C ARG A 76 13.68 -23.45 3.69
N ILE A 77 12.63 -22.67 3.99
CA ILE A 77 11.66 -22.26 2.96
C ILE A 77 12.38 -21.46 1.87
N ALA A 78 13.24 -20.50 2.25
CA ALA A 78 14.00 -19.73 1.28
C ALA A 78 14.87 -20.62 0.40
N PHE A 79 15.49 -21.67 0.97
CA PHE A 79 16.27 -22.66 0.21
C PHE A 79 15.41 -23.46 -0.79
N VAL A 80 14.26 -23.97 -0.36
CA VAL A 80 13.36 -24.75 -1.23
C VAL A 80 12.84 -23.88 -2.39
N LEU A 81 12.48 -22.64 -2.09
CA LEU A 81 11.91 -21.70 -3.07
C LEU A 81 12.96 -21.04 -3.96
N ASP A 82 14.24 -21.07 -3.60
CA ASP A 82 15.33 -20.50 -4.41
C ASP A 82 15.31 -21.02 -5.85
N ARG A 83 15.06 -22.31 -6.05
CA ARG A 83 14.96 -22.93 -7.38
C ARG A 83 13.85 -22.30 -8.24
N ILE A 84 12.74 -21.91 -7.60
CA ILE A 84 11.59 -21.30 -8.29
C ILE A 84 11.89 -19.84 -8.57
N PHE A 85 12.35 -19.09 -7.57
CA PHE A 85 12.62 -17.65 -7.70
C PHE A 85 13.75 -17.34 -8.69
N ARG A 86 14.76 -18.17 -8.78
CA ARG A 86 15.84 -18.04 -9.79
C ARG A 86 15.31 -18.11 -11.21
N LYS A 87 14.30 -18.93 -11.49
CA LYS A 87 13.67 -18.96 -12.83
C LYS A 87 13.07 -17.62 -13.22
N PHE A 88 12.58 -16.86 -12.24
CA PHE A 88 12.01 -15.52 -12.44
C PHE A 88 13.06 -14.40 -12.28
N GLY A 89 14.32 -14.76 -12.07
CA GLY A 89 15.39 -13.79 -11.95
C GLY A 89 15.54 -13.12 -10.60
N LEU A 90 14.82 -13.61 -9.59
CA LEU A 90 14.92 -13.17 -8.20
C LEU A 90 15.79 -14.15 -7.40
N SER A 91 16.50 -13.65 -6.40
CA SER A 91 17.20 -14.49 -5.43
C SER A 91 16.20 -15.21 -4.53
N GLY A 92 16.47 -16.46 -4.12
CA GLY A 92 15.65 -17.18 -3.14
C GLY A 92 15.49 -16.43 -1.81
N LYS A 93 16.49 -15.63 -1.42
CA LYS A 93 16.40 -14.73 -0.25
C LYS A 93 15.31 -13.66 -0.41
N SER A 94 14.87 -13.33 -1.64
CA SER A 94 13.80 -12.36 -1.90
C SER A 94 12.43 -12.85 -1.43
N PHE A 95 12.25 -14.17 -1.27
CA PHE A 95 11.00 -14.72 -0.75
C PHE A 95 10.69 -14.26 0.67
N ILE A 96 11.70 -14.16 1.53
CA ILE A 96 11.51 -13.74 2.94
C ILE A 96 10.88 -12.35 3.04
N PRO A 97 11.44 -11.28 2.40
CA PRO A 97 10.80 -9.98 2.32
C PRO A 97 9.36 -10.00 1.78
N MET A 98 9.09 -10.81 0.76
CA MET A 98 7.77 -10.90 0.15
C MET A 98 6.76 -11.57 1.09
N LEU A 99 7.15 -12.67 1.74
CA LEU A 99 6.29 -13.34 2.72
C LEU A 99 5.96 -12.42 3.90
N VAL A 100 6.96 -11.75 4.46
CA VAL A 100 6.77 -10.77 5.54
C VAL A 100 5.91 -9.60 5.07
N GLY A 101 6.06 -9.19 3.81
CA GLY A 101 5.30 -8.14 3.15
C GLY A 101 3.79 -8.40 3.09
N THR A 102 3.35 -9.67 3.10
CA THR A 102 1.91 -10.02 3.16
C THR A 102 1.26 -9.53 4.46
N GLY A 103 1.99 -9.51 5.55
CA GLY A 103 1.52 -8.93 6.80
C GLY A 103 1.65 -7.41 6.80
N CYS A 104 2.86 -6.90 6.58
CA CYS A 104 3.14 -5.47 6.50
C CYS A 104 4.36 -5.18 5.60
N GLY A 105 4.22 -4.17 4.74
CA GLY A 105 5.30 -3.75 3.84
C GLY A 105 6.55 -3.23 4.56
N VAL A 106 6.40 -2.59 5.72
CA VAL A 106 7.54 -2.02 6.47
C VAL A 106 8.55 -3.08 6.90
N PRO A 107 8.17 -4.11 7.69
CA PRO A 107 9.09 -5.19 8.04
C PRO A 107 9.50 -6.01 6.82
N GLY A 108 8.63 -6.16 5.81
CA GLY A 108 8.99 -6.81 4.55
C GLY A 108 10.16 -6.13 3.85
N ILE A 109 10.13 -4.81 3.71
CA ILE A 109 11.24 -4.04 3.15
C ILE A 109 12.49 -4.16 4.01
N MET A 110 12.36 -4.09 5.34
CA MET A 110 13.49 -4.22 6.27
C MET A 110 14.14 -5.60 6.20
N ALA A 111 13.36 -6.65 5.95
CA ALA A 111 13.88 -8.02 5.80
C ALA A 111 14.78 -8.17 4.55
N SER A 112 14.72 -7.25 3.59
CA SER A 112 15.62 -7.25 2.43
C SER A 112 17.11 -7.08 2.78
N ARG A 113 17.44 -6.69 4.01
CA ARG A 113 18.81 -6.62 4.51
C ARG A 113 19.54 -7.96 4.48
N THR A 114 18.81 -9.06 4.50
CA THR A 114 19.37 -10.42 4.39
C THR A 114 19.93 -10.72 3.00
N ILE A 115 19.64 -9.86 2.01
CA ILE A 115 20.10 -10.01 0.63
C ILE A 115 21.42 -9.25 0.47
N GLU A 116 22.49 -9.97 0.21
CA GLU A 116 23.85 -9.42 0.10
C GLU A 116 24.06 -8.64 -1.20
N ASN A 117 23.51 -9.15 -2.31
CA ASN A 117 23.63 -8.49 -3.60
C ASN A 117 22.74 -7.24 -3.65
N GLU A 118 23.37 -6.08 -3.82
CA GLU A 118 22.67 -4.79 -3.81
C GLU A 118 21.63 -4.67 -4.93
N ARG A 119 21.86 -5.25 -6.10
CA ARG A 119 20.92 -5.25 -7.23
C ARG A 119 19.67 -6.07 -6.89
N ASP A 120 19.84 -7.29 -6.40
CA ASP A 120 18.74 -8.16 -6.01
C ASP A 120 17.96 -7.56 -4.83
N ARG A 121 18.67 -6.93 -3.89
CA ARG A 121 18.05 -6.23 -2.76
C ARG A 121 17.19 -5.07 -3.24
N ARG A 122 17.69 -4.21 -4.13
CA ARG A 122 16.92 -3.09 -4.68
C ARG A 122 15.70 -3.58 -5.46
N MET A 123 15.86 -4.59 -6.30
CA MET A 123 14.76 -5.18 -7.05
C MET A 123 13.69 -5.77 -6.10
N THR A 124 14.09 -6.47 -5.07
CA THR A 124 13.19 -7.01 -4.05
C THR A 124 12.44 -5.91 -3.31
N ILE A 125 13.11 -4.82 -2.89
CA ILE A 125 12.47 -3.67 -2.24
C ILE A 125 11.39 -3.06 -3.14
N MET A 126 11.66 -2.92 -4.46
CA MET A 126 10.72 -2.34 -5.42
C MET A 126 9.48 -3.21 -5.65
N THR A 127 9.60 -4.52 -5.55
CA THR A 127 8.53 -5.47 -5.88
C THR A 127 7.76 -5.99 -4.66
N THR A 128 8.36 -6.02 -3.48
CA THR A 128 7.75 -6.57 -2.24
C THR A 128 6.41 -5.92 -1.90
N THR A 129 6.22 -4.65 -2.20
CA THR A 129 4.99 -3.91 -1.83
C THR A 129 3.82 -4.14 -2.78
N PHE A 130 3.99 -4.87 -3.87
CA PHE A 130 2.87 -5.24 -4.76
C PHE A 130 1.94 -6.26 -4.13
N ILE A 131 2.45 -7.10 -3.23
CA ILE A 131 1.60 -8.04 -2.51
C ILE A 131 0.64 -7.30 -1.57
N PRO A 132 -0.63 -7.73 -1.47
CA PRO A 132 -1.56 -7.15 -0.51
C PRO A 132 -1.08 -7.36 0.93
N CYS A 133 -0.94 -6.28 1.68
CA CYS A 133 -0.66 -6.33 3.12
C CYS A 133 -1.96 -6.16 3.94
N GLY A 134 -1.90 -6.39 5.24
CA GLY A 134 -3.06 -6.27 6.14
C GLY A 134 -3.80 -4.93 6.04
N ALA A 135 -3.08 -3.81 5.84
CA ALA A 135 -3.67 -2.48 5.66
C ALA A 135 -4.45 -2.31 4.33
N LYS A 136 -4.19 -3.14 3.32
CA LYS A 136 -4.94 -3.14 2.06
C LYS A 136 -6.23 -3.97 2.14
N GLN A 137 -6.38 -4.86 3.12
CA GLN A 137 -7.54 -5.75 3.25
C GLN A 137 -8.87 -5.00 3.38
N PRO A 138 -9.02 -4.00 4.28
CA PRO A 138 -10.29 -3.28 4.42
C PRO A 138 -10.71 -2.59 3.11
N PHE A 139 -9.75 -2.05 2.36
CA PHE A 139 -9.99 -1.43 1.07
C PHE A 139 -10.43 -2.47 0.02
N ILE A 140 -9.78 -3.63 -0.07
CA ILE A 140 -10.18 -4.72 -0.97
C ILE A 140 -11.57 -5.20 -0.63
N ALA A 141 -11.88 -5.38 0.67
CA ALA A 141 -13.20 -5.80 1.15
C ALA A 141 -14.29 -4.76 0.84
N MET A 142 -13.99 -3.45 0.98
CA MET A 142 -14.91 -2.37 0.64
C MET A 142 -15.27 -2.41 -0.85
N ILE A 143 -14.30 -2.50 -1.75
CA ILE A 143 -14.55 -2.56 -3.20
C ILE A 143 -15.31 -3.84 -3.56
N ALA A 144 -14.93 -4.99 -3.00
CA ALA A 144 -15.63 -6.25 -3.23
C ALA A 144 -17.09 -6.18 -2.74
N GLY A 145 -17.34 -5.55 -1.59
CA GLY A 145 -18.69 -5.40 -1.02
C GLY A 145 -19.55 -4.38 -1.77
N ALA A 146 -19.02 -3.19 -2.02
CA ALA A 146 -19.78 -2.08 -2.58
C ALA A 146 -20.11 -2.27 -4.09
N ILE A 147 -19.17 -2.84 -4.85
CA ILE A 147 -19.27 -2.89 -6.33
C ILE A 147 -19.62 -4.30 -6.80
N PHE A 148 -19.09 -5.34 -6.14
CA PHE A 148 -19.24 -6.74 -6.58
C PHE A 148 -20.13 -7.60 -5.68
N GLY A 149 -20.97 -6.97 -4.85
CA GLY A 149 -21.93 -7.68 -4.00
C GLY A 149 -21.30 -8.65 -3.00
N GLY A 150 -20.08 -8.39 -2.55
CA GLY A 150 -19.37 -9.23 -1.57
C GLY A 150 -18.70 -10.47 -2.17
N SER A 151 -18.48 -10.52 -3.49
CA SER A 151 -17.86 -11.67 -4.14
C SER A 151 -16.46 -11.97 -3.60
N PRO A 152 -16.21 -13.17 -3.06
CA PRO A 152 -14.90 -13.56 -2.51
C PRO A 152 -13.82 -13.66 -3.60
N TRP A 153 -14.20 -13.85 -4.86
CA TRP A 153 -13.28 -13.95 -5.98
C TRP A 153 -12.48 -12.68 -6.20
N ILE A 154 -13.05 -11.51 -5.90
CA ILE A 154 -12.35 -10.22 -6.05
C ILE A 154 -11.20 -10.11 -5.05
N ALA A 155 -11.43 -10.47 -3.80
CA ALA A 155 -10.38 -10.45 -2.78
C ALA A 155 -9.27 -11.47 -3.11
N THR A 156 -9.65 -12.67 -3.52
CA THR A 156 -8.70 -13.71 -3.93
C THR A 156 -7.91 -13.28 -5.16
N SER A 157 -8.57 -12.71 -6.19
CA SER A 157 -7.89 -12.22 -7.40
C SER A 157 -6.87 -11.13 -7.10
N ALA A 158 -7.12 -10.24 -6.14
CA ALA A 158 -6.17 -9.20 -5.75
C ALA A 158 -4.83 -9.79 -5.25
N TYR A 159 -4.85 -10.91 -4.52
CA TYR A 159 -3.63 -11.60 -4.09
C TYR A 159 -2.87 -12.22 -5.27
N PHE A 160 -3.59 -12.93 -6.15
CA PHE A 160 -2.96 -13.54 -7.33
C PHE A 160 -2.38 -12.48 -8.28
N ILE A 161 -3.07 -11.36 -8.46
CA ILE A 161 -2.58 -10.25 -9.27
C ILE A 161 -1.35 -9.61 -8.62
N GLY A 162 -1.34 -9.43 -7.30
CA GLY A 162 -0.16 -8.95 -6.58
C GLY A 162 1.06 -9.86 -6.76
N MET A 163 0.87 -11.19 -6.65
CA MET A 163 1.93 -12.17 -6.91
C MET A 163 2.38 -12.16 -8.37
N ALA A 164 1.45 -12.12 -9.33
CA ALA A 164 1.78 -12.01 -10.75
C ALA A 164 2.55 -10.71 -11.06
N ALA A 165 2.16 -9.60 -10.45
CA ALA A 165 2.85 -8.31 -10.58
C ALA A 165 4.30 -8.38 -10.10
N ILE A 166 4.59 -9.10 -9.00
CA ILE A 166 5.95 -9.33 -8.51
C ILE A 166 6.77 -10.10 -9.54
N VAL A 167 6.22 -11.19 -10.08
CA VAL A 167 6.91 -12.04 -11.07
C VAL A 167 7.18 -11.28 -12.36
N VAL A 168 6.14 -10.65 -12.92
CA VAL A 168 6.24 -9.87 -14.15
C VAL A 168 7.24 -8.72 -13.99
N SER A 169 7.12 -7.95 -12.92
CA SER A 169 8.02 -6.84 -12.61
C SER A 169 9.45 -7.33 -12.39
N GLY A 170 9.66 -8.44 -11.67
CA GLY A 170 10.97 -9.04 -11.46
C GLY A 170 11.66 -9.42 -12.77
N ILE A 171 10.93 -10.10 -13.68
CA ILE A 171 11.45 -10.47 -15.00
C ILE A 171 11.78 -9.22 -15.84
N MET A 172 10.90 -8.21 -15.85
CA MET A 172 11.10 -6.97 -16.60
C MET A 172 12.32 -6.20 -16.10
N LEU A 173 12.44 -6.03 -14.78
CA LEU A 173 13.57 -5.32 -14.17
C LEU A 173 14.90 -6.03 -14.45
N LYS A 174 14.94 -7.37 -14.31
CA LYS A 174 16.16 -8.14 -14.58
C LYS A 174 16.68 -7.96 -16.01
N LYS A 175 15.80 -7.76 -16.99
CA LYS A 175 16.18 -7.55 -18.39
C LYS A 175 16.63 -6.12 -18.70
N THR A 176 16.55 -5.21 -17.73
CA THR A 176 17.11 -3.86 -17.88
C THR A 176 18.61 -3.86 -17.56
N LYS A 177 19.38 -2.98 -18.21
CA LYS A 177 20.82 -2.85 -17.99
C LYS A 177 21.19 -2.55 -16.52
N MET A 178 20.28 -1.96 -15.76
CA MET A 178 20.51 -1.55 -14.36
C MET A 178 20.52 -2.76 -13.41
N PHE A 179 19.75 -3.80 -13.72
CA PHE A 179 19.56 -4.99 -12.89
C PHE A 179 20.06 -6.28 -13.56
N SER A 180 20.68 -6.17 -14.77
CA SER A 180 21.23 -7.33 -15.47
C SER A 180 22.41 -7.93 -14.71
N GLY A 181 22.47 -9.25 -14.65
CA GLY A 181 23.52 -10.03 -13.96
C GLY A 181 22.93 -11.31 -13.36
N ASP A 182 23.79 -12.27 -13.05
CA ASP A 182 23.35 -13.50 -12.42
C ASP A 182 22.90 -13.23 -10.99
N PRO A 183 21.80 -13.87 -10.52
CA PRO A 183 21.40 -13.80 -9.13
C PRO A 183 22.53 -14.37 -8.27
N ALA A 184 22.76 -13.74 -7.12
CA ALA A 184 23.78 -14.21 -6.18
C ALA A 184 23.54 -15.68 -5.83
N PRO A 185 24.61 -16.51 -5.74
CA PRO A 185 24.46 -17.89 -5.33
C PRO A 185 23.86 -17.93 -3.92
N PHE A 186 22.88 -18.80 -3.74
CA PHE A 186 22.25 -18.99 -2.43
C PHE A 186 23.20 -19.84 -1.57
N VAL A 187 24.04 -19.17 -0.82
CA VAL A 187 24.88 -19.80 0.20
C VAL A 187 24.30 -19.40 1.56
N MET A 188 23.65 -20.33 2.23
CA MET A 188 23.14 -20.15 3.58
C MET A 188 23.36 -21.44 4.36
N GLU A 189 24.01 -21.34 5.50
CA GLU A 189 24.05 -22.43 6.45
C GLU A 189 22.62 -22.68 6.96
N LEU A 190 22.17 -23.92 6.92
CA LEU A 190 20.87 -24.30 7.44
C LEU A 190 20.99 -24.46 8.95
N PRO A 191 20.46 -23.54 9.77
CA PRO A 191 20.51 -23.65 11.21
C PRO A 191 19.77 -24.92 11.68
N ALA A 192 20.25 -25.57 12.72
CA ALA A 192 19.53 -26.66 13.35
C ALA A 192 18.18 -26.14 13.90
N TYR A 193 17.15 -26.99 13.86
CA TYR A 193 15.89 -26.63 14.50
C TYR A 193 16.09 -26.53 16.01
N HIS A 194 15.69 -25.41 16.57
CA HIS A 194 15.62 -25.23 18.02
C HIS A 194 14.37 -24.44 18.38
N LEU A 195 13.82 -24.74 19.54
CA LEU A 195 12.71 -23.96 20.08
C LEU A 195 13.27 -22.65 20.69
N PRO A 196 12.77 -21.49 20.24
CA PRO A 196 13.19 -20.22 20.82
C PRO A 196 12.68 -20.08 22.25
N THR A 197 13.46 -19.42 23.10
CA THR A 197 13.00 -19.10 24.43
C THR A 197 11.96 -17.99 24.39
N VAL A 198 10.91 -18.12 25.19
CA VAL A 198 9.80 -17.14 25.25
C VAL A 198 10.31 -15.73 25.52
N GLY A 199 11.33 -15.59 26.39
CA GLY A 199 11.92 -14.28 26.70
C GLY A 199 12.52 -13.59 25.48
N ASN A 200 13.23 -14.32 24.63
CA ASN A 200 13.82 -13.77 23.39
C ASN A 200 12.74 -13.37 22.39
N LEU A 201 11.65 -14.16 22.28
CA LEU A 201 10.52 -13.84 21.43
C LEU A 201 9.83 -12.53 21.85
N LEU A 202 9.49 -12.40 23.14
CA LEU A 202 8.84 -11.23 23.68
C LEU A 202 9.71 -9.98 23.56
N ARG A 203 11.01 -10.12 23.82
CA ARG A 203 11.95 -9.03 23.66
C ARG A 203 12.06 -8.56 22.21
N SER A 204 12.22 -9.49 21.29
CA SER A 204 12.27 -9.19 19.83
C SER A 204 10.98 -8.53 19.34
N MET A 205 9.82 -9.04 19.79
CA MET A 205 8.52 -8.43 19.49
C MET A 205 8.46 -6.99 20.00
N TRP A 206 8.84 -6.76 21.27
CA TRP A 206 8.76 -5.44 21.89
C TRP A 206 9.70 -4.43 21.23
N GLU A 207 10.95 -4.80 20.97
CA GLU A 207 11.92 -3.92 20.31
C GLU A 207 11.48 -3.53 18.89
N ARG A 208 10.97 -4.49 18.11
CA ARG A 208 10.45 -4.23 16.77
C ARG A 208 9.16 -3.41 16.82
N GLY A 209 8.23 -3.75 17.71
CA GLY A 209 6.95 -3.07 17.91
C GLY A 209 7.13 -1.63 18.37
N TRP A 210 7.97 -1.40 19.39
CA TRP A 210 8.26 -0.06 19.88
C TRP A 210 8.95 0.83 18.83
N SER A 211 9.91 0.27 18.10
CA SER A 211 10.55 0.97 16.98
C SER A 211 9.56 1.35 15.88
N PHE A 212 8.57 0.48 15.60
CA PHE A 212 7.48 0.75 14.67
C PHE A 212 6.58 1.88 15.16
N ILE A 213 6.07 1.78 16.40
CA ILE A 213 5.18 2.80 17.00
C ILE A 213 5.85 4.17 16.96
N LYS A 214 7.11 4.26 17.41
CA LYS A 214 7.82 5.54 17.46
C LYS A 214 8.05 6.17 16.08
N LYS A 215 8.34 5.36 15.06
CA LYS A 215 8.67 5.88 13.71
C LYS A 215 7.43 6.05 12.83
N ALA A 216 6.62 5.01 12.72
CA ALA A 216 5.43 5.03 11.88
C ALA A 216 4.31 5.85 12.52
N GLY A 217 4.11 5.74 13.83
CA GLY A 217 3.09 6.49 14.55
C GLY A 217 3.26 8.01 14.42
N THR A 218 4.50 8.52 14.50
CA THR A 218 4.76 9.95 14.32
C THR A 218 4.41 10.41 12.90
N ILE A 219 4.81 9.64 11.88
CA ILE A 219 4.51 9.97 10.48
C ILE A 219 3.01 9.93 10.22
N ILE A 220 2.33 8.89 10.70
CA ILE A 220 0.87 8.74 10.53
C ILE A 220 0.14 9.89 11.22
N LEU A 221 0.50 10.22 12.47
CA LEU A 221 -0.12 11.32 13.21
C LEU A 221 0.03 12.67 12.48
N LEU A 222 1.24 13.01 12.04
CA LEU A 222 1.48 14.25 11.30
C LEU A 222 0.71 14.27 9.98
N SER A 223 0.65 13.14 9.30
CA SER A 223 -0.07 13.03 8.03
C SER A 223 -1.58 13.11 8.20
N THR A 224 -2.15 12.55 9.27
CA THR A 224 -3.60 12.66 9.55
C THR A 224 -3.99 14.10 9.91
N ILE A 225 -3.17 14.80 10.67
CA ILE A 225 -3.39 16.23 10.95
C ILE A 225 -3.34 17.06 9.65
N PHE A 226 -2.36 16.78 8.79
CA PHE A 226 -2.24 17.48 7.50
C PHE A 226 -3.45 17.19 6.59
N VAL A 227 -3.87 15.94 6.48
CA VAL A 227 -5.06 15.56 5.69
C VAL A 227 -6.31 16.19 6.27
N TRP A 228 -6.49 16.15 7.61
CA TRP A 228 -7.60 16.83 8.27
C TRP A 228 -7.66 18.31 7.90
N PHE A 229 -6.52 19.03 8.04
CA PHE A 229 -6.45 20.44 7.68
C PHE A 229 -6.84 20.69 6.22
N THR A 230 -6.30 19.95 5.28
CA THR A 230 -6.60 20.11 3.85
C THR A 230 -8.03 19.71 3.48
N THR A 231 -8.68 18.85 4.27
CA THR A 231 -10.07 18.42 4.06
C THR A 231 -11.08 19.43 4.57
N TYR A 232 -10.82 20.03 5.73
CA TYR A 232 -11.78 20.92 6.38
C TYR A 232 -11.51 22.40 6.16
N PHE A 233 -10.43 22.78 5.49
CA PHE A 233 -10.16 24.16 5.14
C PHE A 233 -10.21 24.35 3.62
N GLY A 234 -10.83 25.45 3.20
CA GLY A 234 -10.96 25.79 1.79
C GLY A 234 -11.34 27.25 1.55
N PHE A 235 -11.47 27.57 0.28
CA PHE A 235 -11.88 28.91 -0.16
C PHE A 235 -13.32 28.86 -0.64
N VAL A 236 -14.22 29.58 0.08
CA VAL A 236 -15.61 29.76 -0.32
C VAL A 236 -15.88 31.25 -0.36
N ASP A 237 -16.45 31.76 -1.46
CA ASP A 237 -16.75 33.18 -1.70
C ASP A 237 -15.54 34.12 -1.49
N GLY A 238 -14.33 33.65 -1.83
CA GLY A 238 -13.09 34.41 -1.67
C GLY A 238 -12.56 34.53 -0.25
N THR A 239 -13.22 33.91 0.73
CA THR A 239 -12.77 33.84 2.13
C THR A 239 -12.23 32.46 2.48
N PHE A 240 -11.09 32.45 3.16
CA PHE A 240 -10.52 31.21 3.71
C PHE A 240 -11.20 30.90 5.06
N ARG A 241 -11.94 29.79 5.11
CA ARG A 241 -12.67 29.38 6.32
C ARG A 241 -12.69 27.87 6.49
N MET A 242 -13.06 27.46 7.69
CA MET A 242 -13.39 26.05 7.95
C MET A 242 -14.71 25.70 7.26
N LEU A 243 -14.73 24.56 6.56
CA LEU A 243 -15.85 24.05 5.79
C LEU A 243 -16.70 23.10 6.64
N GLY A 244 -18.03 23.16 6.43
CA GLY A 244 -18.94 22.13 6.94
C GLY A 244 -18.85 20.83 6.14
N GLU A 245 -19.48 19.77 6.66
CA GLU A 245 -19.51 18.45 5.96
C GLU A 245 -20.14 18.55 4.56
N ASP A 246 -21.08 19.47 4.35
CA ASP A 246 -21.77 19.67 3.06
C ASP A 246 -20.89 20.43 2.04
N GLU A 247 -19.85 21.14 2.48
CA GLU A 247 -19.01 22.00 1.65
C GLU A 247 -17.62 21.41 1.35
N ILE A 248 -17.36 20.14 1.70
CA ILE A 248 -16.07 19.48 1.51
C ILE A 248 -15.61 19.51 0.04
N GLY A 249 -16.54 19.61 -0.91
CA GLY A 249 -16.23 19.80 -2.33
C GLY A 249 -15.41 21.04 -2.67
N ASN A 250 -15.39 22.05 -1.79
CA ASN A 250 -14.62 23.30 -1.93
C ASN A 250 -13.33 23.31 -1.10
N SER A 251 -12.96 22.16 -0.54
CA SER A 251 -11.73 22.01 0.26
C SER A 251 -10.47 22.11 -0.61
N ILE A 252 -9.35 22.44 0.03
CA ILE A 252 -8.04 22.41 -0.62
C ILE A 252 -7.77 21.03 -1.21
N LEU A 253 -8.15 19.97 -0.48
CA LEU A 253 -7.96 18.59 -0.93
C LEU A 253 -8.83 18.27 -2.15
N ALA A 254 -10.07 18.77 -2.21
CA ALA A 254 -10.94 18.63 -3.38
C ALA A 254 -10.41 19.40 -4.59
N ALA A 255 -9.84 20.59 -4.40
CA ALA A 255 -9.20 21.35 -5.46
C ALA A 255 -8.00 20.60 -6.06
N ILE A 256 -7.15 20.02 -5.21
CA ILE A 256 -6.04 19.15 -5.64
C ILE A 256 -6.59 17.91 -6.37
N GLY A 257 -7.64 17.29 -5.82
CA GLY A 257 -8.31 16.14 -6.43
C GLY A 257 -8.82 16.44 -7.83
N ASN A 258 -9.54 17.56 -8.02
CA ASN A 258 -10.03 18.01 -9.32
C ASN A 258 -8.89 18.30 -10.30
N GLY A 259 -7.83 18.95 -9.83
CA GLY A 259 -6.64 19.22 -10.66
C GLY A 259 -5.92 17.97 -11.15
N LEU A 260 -6.01 16.86 -10.43
CA LEU A 260 -5.36 15.60 -10.78
C LEU A 260 -6.31 14.55 -11.38
N ALA A 261 -7.63 14.76 -11.28
CA ALA A 261 -8.63 13.78 -11.70
C ALA A 261 -8.52 13.40 -13.20
N TRP A 262 -8.10 14.35 -14.04
CA TRP A 262 -7.92 14.10 -15.48
C TRP A 262 -6.87 13.03 -15.77
N ILE A 263 -5.86 12.85 -14.91
CA ILE A 263 -4.83 11.81 -15.05
C ILE A 263 -5.45 10.43 -14.91
N PHE A 264 -6.50 10.29 -14.10
CA PHE A 264 -7.16 9.00 -13.83
C PHE A 264 -8.39 8.76 -14.71
N ALA A 265 -8.79 9.75 -15.51
CA ALA A 265 -9.89 9.58 -16.49
C ALA A 265 -9.68 8.40 -17.44
N PRO A 266 -8.46 8.14 -18.00
CA PRO A 266 -8.21 6.98 -18.85
C PRO A 266 -8.33 5.64 -18.14
N LEU A 267 -8.34 5.60 -16.80
CA LEU A 267 -8.54 4.43 -15.97
C LEU A 267 -10.02 4.18 -15.63
N GLY A 268 -10.92 5.11 -16.06
CA GLY A 268 -12.36 5.00 -15.85
C GLY A 268 -12.90 5.56 -14.54
N TRP A 269 -12.07 6.22 -13.73
CA TRP A 269 -12.47 6.82 -12.45
C TRP A 269 -11.88 8.22 -12.22
N GLY A 270 -11.97 9.08 -13.27
CA GLY A 270 -11.50 10.46 -13.26
C GLY A 270 -12.38 11.43 -12.43
N ASN A 271 -12.90 10.99 -11.29
CA ASN A 271 -13.60 11.85 -10.34
C ASN A 271 -12.68 12.30 -9.21
N TRP A 272 -12.95 13.48 -8.65
CA TRP A 272 -12.10 14.05 -7.61
C TRP A 272 -12.13 13.23 -6.31
N GLN A 273 -13.27 12.59 -5.99
CA GLN A 273 -13.43 11.80 -4.78
C GLN A 273 -12.49 10.58 -4.79
N ALA A 274 -12.47 9.81 -5.88
CA ALA A 274 -11.56 8.67 -6.03
C ALA A 274 -10.10 9.10 -6.06
N THR A 275 -9.81 10.25 -6.69
CA THR A 275 -8.45 10.82 -6.72
C THR A 275 -7.98 11.19 -5.32
N VAL A 276 -8.81 11.88 -4.55
CA VAL A 276 -8.56 12.23 -3.15
C VAL A 276 -8.36 10.97 -2.30
N ALA A 277 -9.23 9.97 -2.44
CA ALA A 277 -9.10 8.70 -1.73
C ALA A 277 -7.77 7.99 -2.06
N SER A 278 -7.32 8.03 -3.32
CA SER A 278 -6.01 7.48 -3.70
C SER A 278 -4.85 8.24 -3.09
N ILE A 279 -4.92 9.59 -3.01
CA ILE A 279 -3.89 10.43 -2.39
C ILE A 279 -3.82 10.16 -0.88
N THR A 280 -4.95 10.16 -0.20
CA THR A 280 -5.00 9.85 1.25
C THR A 280 -4.53 8.43 1.54
N GLY A 281 -4.76 7.49 0.61
CA GLY A 281 -4.23 6.14 0.64
C GLY A 281 -2.71 6.01 0.56
N LEU A 282 -1.98 7.07 0.16
CA LEU A 282 -0.51 7.10 0.27
C LEU A 282 -0.06 7.35 1.71
N VAL A 283 -0.85 8.03 2.51
CA VAL A 283 -0.56 8.21 3.94
C VAL A 283 -0.66 6.86 4.65
N ALA A 284 -1.83 6.25 4.54
CA ALA A 284 -2.10 4.91 5.05
C ALA A 284 -3.20 4.27 4.18
N LYS A 285 -3.04 3.03 3.79
CA LYS A 285 -3.96 2.39 2.81
C LYS A 285 -5.38 2.20 3.36
N GLU A 286 -5.53 2.04 4.66
CA GLU A 286 -6.81 2.01 5.34
C GLU A 286 -7.56 3.35 5.27
N ASN A 287 -6.86 4.48 5.10
CA ASN A 287 -7.50 5.79 4.96
C ASN A 287 -8.34 5.90 3.69
N ILE A 288 -8.10 5.08 2.66
CA ILE A 288 -8.97 5.01 1.48
C ILE A 288 -10.41 4.75 1.92
N VAL A 289 -10.61 3.77 2.81
CA VAL A 289 -11.95 3.40 3.30
C VAL A 289 -12.59 4.54 4.09
N GLY A 290 -11.82 5.18 4.98
CA GLY A 290 -12.28 6.32 5.75
C GLY A 290 -12.65 7.51 4.86
N THR A 291 -11.80 7.87 3.91
CA THR A 291 -12.04 8.97 2.97
C THR A 291 -13.24 8.68 2.06
N MET A 292 -13.35 7.47 1.52
CA MET A 292 -14.52 7.09 0.72
C MET A 292 -15.81 7.15 1.54
N GLY A 293 -15.77 6.76 2.82
CA GLY A 293 -16.93 6.87 3.71
C GLY A 293 -17.37 8.31 4.02
N ILE A 294 -16.44 9.27 4.00
CA ILE A 294 -16.74 10.71 4.16
C ILE A 294 -17.28 11.29 2.86
N LEU A 295 -16.62 10.99 1.73
CA LEU A 295 -16.95 11.57 0.43
C LEU A 295 -18.18 10.96 -0.24
N TYR A 296 -18.66 9.81 0.24
CA TYR A 296 -19.87 9.14 -0.22
C TYR A 296 -20.78 8.86 0.99
N PRO A 297 -21.56 9.86 1.46
CA PRO A 297 -22.37 9.74 2.68
C PRO A 297 -23.47 8.68 2.58
N GLY A 298 -23.93 8.32 1.37
CA GLY A 298 -24.83 7.21 1.10
C GLY A 298 -24.20 5.82 1.29
N GLY A 299 -22.92 5.76 1.64
CA GLY A 299 -22.19 4.53 1.94
C GLY A 299 -21.96 3.64 0.75
N TRP A 300 -22.03 2.33 0.94
CA TRP A 300 -21.68 1.33 -0.08
C TRP A 300 -22.58 1.39 -1.32
N THR A 301 -23.84 1.78 -1.18
CA THR A 301 -24.79 1.92 -2.31
C THR A 301 -24.38 3.07 -3.22
N GLU A 302 -23.97 4.19 -2.68
CA GLU A 302 -23.52 5.35 -3.43
C GLU A 302 -22.16 5.08 -4.10
N ILE A 303 -21.24 4.43 -3.41
CA ILE A 303 -19.96 3.99 -3.99
C ILE A 303 -20.23 3.03 -5.16
N GLY A 304 -21.16 2.07 -5.00
CA GLY A 304 -21.55 1.14 -6.06
C GLY A 304 -22.19 1.82 -7.27
N ALA A 305 -22.90 2.95 -7.07
CA ALA A 305 -23.46 3.75 -8.15
C ALA A 305 -22.41 4.64 -8.85
N ALA A 306 -21.41 5.14 -8.10
CA ALA A 306 -20.36 5.99 -8.65
C ALA A 306 -19.31 5.24 -9.48
N PHE A 307 -19.15 3.93 -9.26
CA PHE A 307 -18.21 3.09 -9.99
C PHE A 307 -18.94 1.99 -10.78
N THR A 308 -18.57 1.83 -12.04
CA THR A 308 -18.88 0.60 -12.76
C THR A 308 -18.01 -0.56 -12.24
N GLY A 309 -18.43 -1.81 -12.42
CA GLY A 309 -17.60 -2.96 -12.01
C GLY A 309 -16.18 -2.88 -12.57
N LEU A 310 -16.03 -2.43 -13.80
CA LEU A 310 -14.73 -2.30 -14.46
C LEU A 310 -13.89 -1.15 -13.90
N SER A 311 -14.48 0.04 -13.69
CA SER A 311 -13.78 1.18 -13.12
C SER A 311 -13.39 0.95 -11.65
N GLY A 312 -14.25 0.28 -10.89
CA GLY A 312 -13.94 -0.12 -9.51
C GLY A 312 -12.83 -1.14 -9.41
N PHE A 313 -12.78 -2.10 -10.36
CA PHE A 313 -11.66 -3.05 -10.42
C PHE A 313 -10.34 -2.38 -10.83
N SER A 314 -10.39 -1.43 -11.79
CA SER A 314 -9.24 -0.61 -12.17
C SER A 314 -8.73 0.23 -10.98
N PHE A 315 -9.65 0.84 -10.22
CA PHE A 315 -9.32 1.60 -9.00
C PHE A 315 -8.67 0.71 -7.93
N LEU A 316 -9.20 -0.52 -7.76
CA LEU A 316 -8.60 -1.52 -6.87
C LEU A 316 -7.17 -1.85 -7.30
N LEU A 317 -6.94 -2.15 -8.57
CA LEU A 317 -5.61 -2.52 -9.08
C LEU A 317 -4.60 -1.40 -8.96
N PHE A 318 -5.00 -0.16 -9.27
CA PHE A 318 -4.12 0.99 -9.11
C PHE A 318 -3.69 1.15 -7.64
N ASN A 319 -4.63 1.18 -6.70
CA ASN A 319 -4.35 1.36 -5.29
C ASN A 319 -3.64 0.16 -4.64
N LEU A 320 -3.80 -1.03 -5.22
CA LEU A 320 -3.10 -2.24 -4.83
C LEU A 320 -1.61 -2.16 -5.18
N LEU A 321 -1.28 -1.75 -6.39
CA LEU A 321 0.07 -1.82 -6.97
C LEU A 321 0.85 -0.51 -6.88
N CYS A 322 0.20 0.64 -6.69
CA CYS A 322 0.88 1.94 -6.59
C CYS A 322 1.79 2.02 -5.36
N ALA A 323 2.50 3.14 -5.22
CA ALA A 323 3.37 3.41 -4.09
C ALA A 323 2.73 3.01 -2.75
N PRO A 324 3.49 2.40 -1.84
CA PRO A 324 2.98 1.98 -0.54
C PRO A 324 2.73 3.20 0.38
N CYS A 325 2.24 2.93 1.60
CA CYS A 325 2.04 3.97 2.61
C CYS A 325 3.35 4.70 2.98
N PHE A 326 3.25 5.91 3.51
CA PHE A 326 4.40 6.73 3.89
C PHE A 326 5.36 6.02 4.84
N ALA A 327 4.86 5.21 5.76
CA ALA A 327 5.70 4.40 6.65
C ALA A 327 6.59 3.43 5.85
N ALA A 328 6.04 2.77 4.83
CA ALA A 328 6.79 1.87 3.96
C ALA A 328 7.71 2.64 3.00
N MET A 329 7.30 3.81 2.50
CA MET A 329 8.18 4.71 1.74
C MET A 329 9.39 5.15 2.58
N GLY A 330 9.19 5.46 3.86
CA GLY A 330 10.27 5.75 4.81
C GLY A 330 11.24 4.57 4.98
N ALA A 331 10.73 3.33 5.00
CA ALA A 331 11.56 2.13 5.01
C ALA A 331 12.32 1.97 3.68
N ILE A 332 11.69 2.16 2.53
CA ILE A 332 12.34 2.14 1.21
C ILE A 332 13.49 3.16 1.16
N LYS A 333 13.25 4.40 1.59
CA LYS A 333 14.28 5.45 1.63
C LYS A 333 15.50 5.03 2.46
N ARG A 334 15.26 4.41 3.60
CA ARG A 334 16.32 3.95 4.50
C ARG A 334 17.09 2.76 3.93
N GLU A 335 16.39 1.76 3.37
CA GLU A 335 17.04 0.54 2.86
C GLU A 335 17.72 0.76 1.50
N MET A 336 17.22 1.70 0.69
CA MET A 336 17.88 2.09 -0.57
C MET A 336 19.14 2.92 -0.35
N ASN A 337 19.26 3.63 0.79
CA ASN A 337 20.37 4.52 1.14
C ASN A 337 20.84 5.46 0.02
N ASN A 338 19.95 5.78 -0.91
CA ASN A 338 20.20 6.66 -2.04
C ASN A 338 18.90 7.30 -2.51
N ILE A 339 18.85 8.63 -2.53
CA ILE A 339 17.64 9.39 -2.88
C ILE A 339 17.19 9.18 -4.33
N LYS A 340 18.14 8.97 -5.27
CA LYS A 340 17.81 8.71 -6.67
C LYS A 340 17.11 7.36 -6.84
N TRP A 341 17.58 6.34 -6.14
CA TRP A 341 16.96 5.02 -6.14
C TRP A 341 15.61 5.00 -5.42
N PHE A 342 15.46 5.81 -4.38
CA PHE A 342 14.17 5.99 -3.71
C PHE A 342 13.11 6.53 -4.68
N TRP A 343 13.38 7.66 -5.34
CA TRP A 343 12.44 8.24 -6.28
C TRP A 343 12.18 7.35 -7.49
N PHE A 344 13.22 6.65 -7.96
CA PHE A 344 13.06 5.67 -9.03
C PHE A 344 12.13 4.53 -8.60
N ALA A 345 12.27 4.00 -7.38
CA ALA A 345 11.41 2.94 -6.87
C ALA A 345 9.95 3.37 -6.77
N ILE A 346 9.69 4.56 -6.19
CA ILE A 346 8.33 5.10 -6.05
C ILE A 346 7.72 5.39 -7.43
N GLY A 347 8.46 6.04 -8.32
CA GLY A 347 8.02 6.33 -9.68
C GLY A 347 7.71 5.06 -10.47
N TYR A 348 8.57 4.04 -10.37
CA TYR A 348 8.36 2.76 -11.01
C TYR A 348 7.06 2.08 -10.52
N GLN A 349 6.82 2.06 -9.21
CA GLN A 349 5.61 1.47 -8.64
C GLN A 349 4.34 2.19 -9.11
N CYS A 350 4.34 3.53 -9.12
CA CYS A 350 3.21 4.31 -9.60
C CYS A 350 2.95 4.08 -11.10
N VAL A 351 4.00 4.12 -11.93
CA VAL A 351 3.87 3.90 -13.38
C VAL A 351 3.41 2.48 -13.68
N PHE A 352 3.96 1.47 -13.00
CA PHE A 352 3.56 0.09 -13.18
C PHE A 352 2.10 -0.13 -12.80
N ALA A 353 1.67 0.42 -11.67
CA ALA A 353 0.27 0.36 -11.23
C ALA A 353 -0.68 1.03 -12.24
N TYR A 354 -0.28 2.21 -12.74
CA TYR A 354 -1.06 2.94 -13.73
C TYR A 354 -1.21 2.15 -15.03
N VAL A 355 -0.12 1.58 -15.53
CA VAL A 355 -0.10 0.76 -16.74
C VAL A 355 -1.00 -0.45 -16.61
N ILE A 356 -0.92 -1.20 -15.51
CA ILE A 356 -1.77 -2.38 -15.28
C ILE A 356 -3.26 -1.98 -15.18
N ALA A 357 -3.57 -0.97 -14.39
CA ALA A 357 -4.95 -0.50 -14.23
C ALA A 357 -5.53 0.03 -15.55
N PHE A 358 -4.74 0.78 -16.32
CA PHE A 358 -5.10 1.27 -17.65
C PHE A 358 -5.39 0.14 -18.63
N MET A 359 -4.50 -0.85 -18.73
CA MET A 359 -4.72 -2.00 -19.61
C MET A 359 -6.00 -2.76 -19.25
N VAL A 360 -6.19 -3.03 -17.95
CA VAL A 360 -7.39 -3.77 -17.51
C VAL A 360 -8.65 -2.99 -17.82
N PHE A 361 -8.67 -1.66 -17.62
CA PHE A 361 -9.81 -0.84 -17.96
C PHE A 361 -10.08 -0.80 -19.47
N GLN A 362 -9.06 -0.53 -20.29
CA GLN A 362 -9.23 -0.40 -21.74
C GLN A 362 -9.60 -1.73 -22.40
N PHE A 363 -9.00 -2.85 -21.99
CA PHE A 363 -9.41 -4.17 -22.50
C PHE A 363 -10.80 -4.58 -22.01
N GLY A 364 -11.12 -4.28 -20.76
CA GLY A 364 -12.45 -4.56 -20.21
C GLY A 364 -13.56 -3.74 -20.87
N SER A 365 -13.28 -2.51 -21.31
CA SER A 365 -14.23 -1.64 -21.99
C SER A 365 -14.73 -2.20 -23.32
N ILE A 366 -13.96 -3.08 -23.97
CA ILE A 366 -14.38 -3.81 -25.18
C ILE A 366 -15.62 -4.65 -24.90
N PHE A 367 -15.62 -5.35 -23.75
CA PHE A 367 -16.73 -6.21 -23.34
C PHE A 367 -17.89 -5.43 -22.73
N ALA A 368 -17.64 -4.22 -22.24
CA ALA A 368 -18.66 -3.35 -21.64
C ALA A 368 -19.35 -2.41 -22.66
N GLY A 369 -18.96 -2.45 -23.93
CA GLY A 369 -19.59 -1.66 -25.02
C GLY A 369 -19.18 -0.17 -25.06
N GLY A 370 -18.19 0.24 -24.27
CA GLY A 370 -17.66 1.61 -24.23
C GLY A 370 -16.31 1.74 -24.94
N LEU A 371 -16.28 1.57 -26.27
CA LEU A 371 -15.03 1.59 -27.04
C LEU A 371 -14.41 2.99 -27.11
N ASN A 372 -13.31 3.20 -26.38
CA ASN A 372 -12.38 4.31 -26.61
C ASN A 372 -11.24 3.82 -27.52
N VAL A 373 -11.39 4.01 -28.84
CA VAL A 373 -10.44 3.50 -29.85
C VAL A 373 -9.01 3.99 -29.58
N ILE A 374 -8.84 5.24 -29.19
CA ILE A 374 -7.53 5.82 -28.90
C ILE A 374 -6.91 5.15 -27.68
N GLY A 375 -7.69 5.00 -26.61
CA GLY A 375 -7.23 4.33 -25.38
C GLY A 375 -6.86 2.86 -25.64
N LEU A 376 -7.65 2.17 -26.49
CA LEU A 376 -7.37 0.78 -26.83
C LEU A 376 -6.07 0.62 -27.63
N ILE A 377 -5.79 1.50 -28.59
CA ILE A 377 -4.53 1.48 -29.37
C ILE A 377 -3.34 1.63 -28.41
N PHE A 378 -3.41 2.59 -27.47
CA PHE A 378 -2.36 2.76 -26.47
C PHE A 378 -2.24 1.54 -25.55
N ALA A 379 -3.35 0.93 -25.11
CA ALA A 379 -3.33 -0.27 -24.28
C ALA A 379 -2.67 -1.46 -25.00
N VAL A 380 -2.98 -1.66 -26.27
CA VAL A 380 -2.35 -2.70 -27.09
C VAL A 380 -0.85 -2.43 -27.28
N ALA A 381 -0.46 -1.18 -27.54
CA ALA A 381 0.95 -0.81 -27.68
C ALA A 381 1.73 -1.07 -26.38
N VAL A 382 1.17 -0.69 -25.24
CA VAL A 382 1.78 -0.92 -23.93
C VAL A 382 1.84 -2.41 -23.60
N PHE A 383 0.80 -3.16 -23.89
CA PHE A 383 0.76 -4.62 -23.70
C PHE A 383 1.81 -5.33 -24.58
N ALA A 384 1.91 -4.94 -25.86
CA ALA A 384 2.95 -5.45 -26.76
C ALA A 384 4.37 -5.11 -26.26
N PHE A 385 4.57 -3.90 -25.73
CA PHE A 385 5.83 -3.52 -25.10
C PHE A 385 6.14 -4.35 -23.87
N MET A 386 5.16 -4.64 -23.00
CA MET A 386 5.34 -5.52 -21.85
C MET A 386 5.69 -6.95 -22.28
N ILE A 387 5.00 -7.49 -23.28
CA ILE A 387 5.33 -8.82 -23.85
C ILE A 387 6.76 -8.80 -24.43
N TYR A 388 7.10 -7.77 -25.21
CA TYR A 388 8.46 -7.62 -25.74
C TYR A 388 9.50 -7.64 -24.61
N MET A 389 9.26 -6.90 -23.52
CA MET A 389 10.15 -6.90 -22.36
C MET A 389 10.22 -8.26 -21.66
N LEU A 390 9.12 -9.03 -21.65
CA LEU A 390 9.08 -10.38 -21.08
C LEU A 390 9.75 -11.44 -21.95
N VAL A 391 9.69 -11.31 -23.28
CA VAL A 391 10.26 -12.29 -24.23
C VAL A 391 11.70 -11.98 -24.61
N ARG A 392 12.08 -10.69 -24.58
CA ARG A 392 13.44 -10.26 -24.94
C ARG A 392 14.49 -11.12 -24.26
N PRO A 393 15.45 -11.74 -25.05
CA PRO A 393 16.49 -12.56 -24.47
C PRO A 393 17.38 -11.74 -23.54
N TYR A 394 17.74 -12.36 -22.42
CA TYR A 394 18.71 -11.79 -21.48
C TYR A 394 20.08 -11.69 -22.18
N LYS A 395 20.63 -10.49 -22.28
CA LYS A 395 22.01 -10.32 -22.69
C LYS A 395 22.87 -10.40 -21.44
N GLU A 396 23.54 -11.51 -21.25
CA GLU A 396 24.62 -11.62 -20.27
C GLU A 396 25.65 -10.53 -20.52
N ALA A 397 25.97 -9.79 -19.46
CA ALA A 397 27.07 -8.84 -19.50
C ALA A 397 28.41 -9.63 -19.38
N THR A 398 28.74 -10.39 -20.40
CA THR A 398 29.92 -11.30 -20.45
C THR A 398 31.26 -10.57 -20.65
N THR A 399 31.33 -9.26 -20.49
CA THR A 399 32.60 -8.56 -20.52
C THR A 399 32.91 -7.91 -19.19
N LEU A 400 33.54 -8.63 -18.29
CA LEU A 400 34.49 -8.05 -17.34
C LEU A 400 35.59 -7.35 -18.16
N LYS A 401 35.34 -6.12 -18.60
CA LYS A 401 36.42 -5.22 -19.03
C LYS A 401 37.19 -4.83 -17.76
N VAL A 402 38.11 -5.69 -17.37
CA VAL A 402 39.15 -5.30 -16.42
C VAL A 402 39.92 -4.19 -17.09
N LYS A 403 39.72 -2.95 -16.67
CA LYS A 403 40.64 -1.85 -17.06
C LYS A 403 42.01 -2.23 -16.48
N PRO A 404 43.03 -2.39 -17.31
CA PRO A 404 44.38 -2.60 -16.79
C PRO A 404 44.73 -1.45 -15.86
N ALA A 405 45.21 -1.78 -14.66
CA ALA A 405 45.72 -0.79 -13.72
C ALA A 405 46.80 0.02 -14.46
N LYS A 406 46.60 1.32 -14.56
CA LYS A 406 47.68 2.21 -15.00
C LYS A 406 48.82 2.08 -13.99
N LYS A 407 49.98 1.59 -14.46
CA LYS A 407 51.24 1.67 -13.72
C LYS A 407 51.63 3.13 -13.52
#